data_96b7a954c81aa8201fd0771294d61b4f
#
_entry.id   96b7a954c81aa8201fd0771294d61b4f
#
_cell.length_a   1.000
_cell.length_b   1.000
_cell.length_c   1.000
_cell.angle_alpha   90.00
_cell.angle_beta   90.00
_cell.angle_gamma   90.00
#
_symmetry.space_group_name_H-M   'P 1'
#
loop_
_entity.id
_entity.type
_entity.pdbx_description
1 polymer ?
#
loop_
_entity_poly.entity_id
_entity_poly.type
_entity_poly.pdbx_seq_one_letter_code
_entity_poly.pdbx_strand_id
1 'polypeptide(L)'
;MRALIDSFPDQLSSAATSMAAQPLPATPPEHDHVLVLGMGGSGIGGRFLAGLLSDTAEVPVASCHDYQIPSWVSPKTVVIACSYSGNTEETLAALAQAIQKGAQVRALTSGGQLGAMASEHNWPVLTVPGGHPPRSQFGWAVTGLLHHFSALGHAPADAHNVLADVQTSADALRANREAVVALADK
;
A
#
# COMPACT_ATOMS: atom_id res chain seq x y z
N MET A 1 14.82 -17.23 0.66
CA MET A 1 13.77 -16.72 1.56
C MET A 1 14.36 -16.05 2.81
N ARG A 2 15.22 -16.72 3.60
CA ARG A 2 15.84 -16.13 4.82
C ARG A 2 16.49 -14.77 4.53
N ALA A 3 17.33 -14.66 3.50
CA ALA A 3 17.96 -13.40 3.13
C ALA A 3 16.97 -12.26 2.82
N LEU A 4 15.80 -12.57 2.25
CA LEU A 4 14.75 -11.58 1.99
C LEU A 4 14.03 -11.12 3.27
N ILE A 5 13.94 -11.99 4.28
CA ILE A 5 13.43 -11.64 5.60
C ILE A 5 14.47 -10.79 6.34
N ASP A 6 15.72 -11.21 6.27
CA ASP A 6 16.84 -10.49 6.89
C ASP A 6 17.04 -9.07 6.34
N SER A 7 16.69 -8.83 5.07
CA SER A 7 16.74 -7.51 4.42
C SER A 7 15.48 -6.65 4.62
N PHE A 8 14.51 -7.10 5.43
CA PHE A 8 13.26 -6.35 5.62
C PHE A 8 13.45 -4.92 6.12
N PRO A 9 14.34 -4.64 7.10
CA PRO A 9 14.62 -3.26 7.50
C PRO A 9 15.19 -2.40 6.37
N ASP A 10 16.06 -2.98 5.51
CA ASP A 10 16.62 -2.29 4.35
C ASP A 10 15.56 -2.01 3.29
N GLN A 11 14.60 -2.93 3.16
CA GLN A 11 13.45 -2.76 2.29
C GLN A 11 12.56 -1.58 2.73
N LEU A 12 12.30 -1.44 4.04
CA LEU A 12 11.55 -0.32 4.59
C LEU A 12 12.25 1.01 4.32
N SER A 13 13.56 1.11 4.59
CA SER A 13 14.35 2.32 4.34
C SER A 13 14.39 2.68 2.85
N SER A 14 14.58 1.68 1.98
CA SER A 14 14.59 1.89 0.53
C SER A 14 13.21 2.33 0.03
N ALA A 15 12.15 1.75 0.57
CA ALA A 15 10.78 2.13 0.26
C ALA A 15 10.49 3.56 0.70
N ALA A 16 10.83 3.95 1.93
CA ALA A 16 10.63 5.30 2.44
C ALA A 16 11.34 6.34 1.57
N THR A 17 12.60 6.10 1.22
CA THR A 17 13.38 6.98 0.34
C THR A 17 12.75 7.09 -1.05
N SER A 18 12.37 5.97 -1.65
CA SER A 18 11.75 5.94 -2.98
C SER A 18 10.39 6.64 -3.01
N MET A 19 9.56 6.44 -1.99
CA MET A 19 8.23 7.07 -1.89
C MET A 19 8.35 8.58 -1.68
N ALA A 20 9.33 9.06 -0.92
CA ALA A 20 9.58 10.49 -0.75
C ALA A 20 9.92 11.21 -2.07
N ALA A 21 10.50 10.49 -3.03
CA ALA A 21 10.80 11.00 -4.36
C ALA A 21 9.60 10.93 -5.34
N GLN A 22 8.46 10.37 -4.93
CA GLN A 22 7.26 10.20 -5.74
C GLN A 22 6.09 10.99 -5.11
N PRO A 23 5.97 12.30 -5.42
CA PRO A 23 4.94 13.13 -4.80
C PRO A 23 3.54 12.69 -5.19
N LEU A 24 2.67 12.66 -4.21
CA LEU A 24 1.22 12.47 -4.39
C LEU A 24 0.50 13.82 -4.32
N PRO A 25 -0.72 13.95 -4.89
CA PRO A 25 -1.50 15.17 -4.78
C PRO A 25 -1.67 15.59 -3.31
N ALA A 26 -1.34 16.85 -2.99
CA ALA A 26 -1.39 17.39 -1.64
C ALA A 26 -2.83 17.62 -1.14
N THR A 27 -3.79 17.82 -2.06
CA THR A 27 -5.19 17.98 -1.71
C THR A 27 -5.89 16.65 -1.88
N PRO A 28 -6.36 16.02 -0.80
CA PRO A 28 -7.15 14.81 -0.90
C PRO A 28 -8.50 15.12 -1.58
N PRO A 29 -9.02 14.20 -2.39
CA PRO A 29 -10.39 14.33 -2.88
C PRO A 29 -11.38 14.16 -1.73
N GLU A 30 -12.57 14.75 -1.86
CA GLU A 30 -13.69 14.46 -0.93
C GLU A 30 -14.05 12.97 -1.03
N HIS A 31 -14.04 12.25 0.09
CA HIS A 31 -14.34 10.84 0.12
C HIS A 31 -14.87 10.39 1.48
N ASP A 32 -15.71 9.36 1.47
CA ASP A 32 -16.38 8.79 2.64
C ASP A 32 -15.78 7.42 3.02
N HIS A 33 -15.04 6.78 2.10
CA HIS A 33 -14.46 5.44 2.29
C HIS A 33 -13.14 5.28 1.54
N VAL A 34 -12.26 4.47 2.08
CA VAL A 34 -11.06 3.99 1.37
C VAL A 34 -11.11 2.47 1.23
N LEU A 35 -10.93 1.97 0.00
CA LEU A 35 -10.89 0.55 -0.32
C LEU A 35 -9.54 0.19 -0.93
N VAL A 36 -8.82 -0.73 -0.32
CA VAL A 36 -7.59 -1.29 -0.89
C VAL A 36 -7.93 -2.58 -1.63
N LEU A 37 -7.65 -2.64 -2.92
CA LEU A 37 -7.76 -3.86 -3.73
C LEU A 37 -6.39 -4.52 -3.84
N GLY A 38 -6.31 -5.82 -3.62
CA GLY A 38 -5.05 -6.56 -3.82
C GLY A 38 -5.13 -8.00 -3.38
N MET A 39 -4.30 -8.84 -3.98
CA MET A 39 -4.24 -10.28 -3.71
C MET A 39 -2.91 -10.69 -3.08
N GLY A 40 -2.92 -11.78 -2.31
CA GLY A 40 -1.71 -12.37 -1.75
C GLY A 40 -0.82 -11.38 -1.01
N GLY A 41 0.45 -11.27 -1.43
CA GLY A 41 1.43 -10.35 -0.85
C GLY A 41 1.05 -8.87 -0.97
N SER A 42 0.40 -8.46 -2.07
CA SER A 42 -0.12 -7.11 -2.25
C SER A 42 -1.34 -6.82 -1.37
N GLY A 43 -2.18 -7.83 -1.14
CA GLY A 43 -3.38 -7.68 -0.33
C GLY A 43 -3.13 -7.62 1.17
N ILE A 44 -2.08 -8.30 1.68
CA ILE A 44 -1.77 -8.32 3.13
C ILE A 44 -1.45 -6.92 3.65
N GLY A 45 -0.83 -6.06 2.85
CA GLY A 45 -0.57 -4.67 3.20
C GLY A 45 -1.86 -3.89 3.46
N GLY A 46 -2.89 -4.08 2.63
CA GLY A 46 -4.20 -3.46 2.81
C GLY A 46 -4.90 -3.91 4.10
N ARG A 47 -4.86 -5.21 4.42
CA ARG A 47 -5.40 -5.73 5.69
C ARG A 47 -4.66 -5.17 6.90
N PHE A 48 -3.34 -5.14 6.84
CA PHE A 48 -2.51 -4.60 7.90
C PHE A 48 -2.88 -3.14 8.18
N LEU A 49 -3.00 -2.31 7.15
CA LEU A 49 -3.32 -0.89 7.31
C LEU A 49 -4.76 -0.66 7.72
N ALA A 50 -5.72 -1.43 7.22
CA ALA A 50 -7.11 -1.35 7.69
C ALA A 50 -7.20 -1.60 9.21
N GLY A 51 -6.42 -2.58 9.74
CA GLY A 51 -6.30 -2.80 11.17
C GLY A 51 -5.58 -1.67 11.91
N LEU A 52 -4.45 -1.21 11.39
CA LEU A 52 -3.65 -0.14 12.01
C LEU A 52 -4.43 1.18 12.13
N LEU A 53 -5.25 1.48 11.15
CA LEU A 53 -5.99 2.74 11.06
C LEU A 53 -7.43 2.65 11.59
N SER A 54 -7.86 1.48 12.11
CA SER A 54 -9.24 1.25 12.56
C SER A 54 -9.74 2.26 13.58
N ASP A 55 -8.86 2.74 14.45
CA ASP A 55 -9.19 3.62 15.57
C ASP A 55 -8.84 5.10 15.28
N THR A 56 -8.15 5.41 14.18
CA THR A 56 -7.62 6.74 13.90
C THR A 56 -8.07 7.34 12.58
N ALA A 57 -8.45 6.51 11.59
CA ALA A 57 -8.95 7.03 10.32
C ALA A 57 -10.34 7.66 10.50
N GLU A 58 -10.53 8.86 9.92
CA GLU A 58 -11.82 9.58 9.96
C GLU A 58 -12.90 8.91 9.09
N VAL A 59 -12.49 8.04 8.18
CA VAL A 59 -13.40 7.28 7.30
C VAL A 59 -13.09 5.78 7.37
N PRO A 60 -14.08 4.90 7.12
CA PRO A 60 -13.87 3.47 7.06
C PRO A 60 -12.80 3.08 6.03
N VAL A 61 -11.85 2.27 6.45
CA VAL A 61 -10.80 1.67 5.61
C VAL A 61 -11.06 0.19 5.48
N ALA A 62 -11.24 -0.29 4.26
CA ALA A 62 -11.50 -1.70 3.98
C ALA A 62 -10.46 -2.27 3.00
N SER A 63 -10.35 -3.60 2.98
CA SER A 63 -9.49 -4.31 2.04
C SER A 63 -10.30 -5.41 1.35
N CYS A 64 -10.18 -5.51 0.03
CA CYS A 64 -10.87 -6.49 -0.80
C CYS A 64 -9.86 -7.37 -1.50
N HIS A 65 -10.09 -8.69 -1.44
CA HIS A 65 -9.20 -9.73 -1.97
C HIS A 65 -9.99 -10.69 -2.88
N ASP A 66 -10.91 -10.15 -3.66
CA ASP A 66 -11.84 -10.92 -4.49
C ASP A 66 -12.00 -10.23 -5.85
N TYR A 67 -12.64 -10.93 -6.78
CA TYR A 67 -13.13 -10.40 -8.06
C TYR A 67 -14.25 -9.38 -7.87
N GLN A 68 -15.01 -9.47 -6.78
CA GLN A 68 -16.17 -8.62 -6.50
C GLN A 68 -15.84 -7.55 -5.48
N ILE A 69 -16.31 -6.33 -5.74
CA ILE A 69 -16.17 -5.23 -4.81
C ILE A 69 -17.40 -5.09 -3.89
N PRO A 70 -17.26 -4.50 -2.71
CA PRO A 70 -18.38 -4.19 -1.84
C PRO A 70 -19.43 -3.31 -2.53
N SER A 71 -20.70 -3.53 -2.20
CA SER A 71 -21.84 -2.81 -2.80
C SER A 71 -21.82 -1.30 -2.52
N TRP A 72 -21.22 -0.88 -1.40
CA TRP A 72 -21.14 0.53 -0.97
C TRP A 72 -20.12 1.37 -1.76
N VAL A 73 -19.28 0.78 -2.61
CA VAL A 73 -18.35 1.54 -3.47
C VAL A 73 -19.14 2.51 -4.35
N SER A 74 -18.70 3.77 -4.36
CA SER A 74 -19.40 4.91 -4.95
C SER A 74 -18.40 5.95 -5.49
N PRO A 75 -18.83 7.05 -6.13
CA PRO A 75 -17.93 8.15 -6.52
C PRO A 75 -17.19 8.81 -5.34
N LYS A 76 -17.68 8.63 -4.11
CA LYS A 76 -17.01 9.09 -2.89
C LYS A 76 -16.10 8.03 -2.25
N THR A 77 -15.80 6.95 -2.94
CA THR A 77 -14.84 5.95 -2.50
C THR A 77 -13.48 6.19 -3.17
N VAL A 78 -12.42 6.30 -2.39
CA VAL A 78 -11.06 6.20 -2.91
C VAL A 78 -10.65 4.72 -2.95
N VAL A 79 -10.29 4.24 -4.13
CA VAL A 79 -9.80 2.88 -4.35
C VAL A 79 -8.29 2.93 -4.58
N ILE A 80 -7.54 2.21 -3.77
CA ILE A 80 -6.09 2.04 -3.96
C ILE A 80 -5.87 0.63 -4.51
N ALA A 81 -5.59 0.52 -5.80
CA ALA A 81 -5.30 -0.76 -6.45
C ALA A 81 -3.83 -1.15 -6.22
N CYS A 82 -3.62 -2.28 -5.54
CA CYS A 82 -2.30 -2.82 -5.22
C CYS A 82 -2.07 -4.12 -5.99
N SER A 83 -1.20 -4.08 -6.99
CA SER A 83 -0.74 -5.27 -7.69
C SER A 83 0.74 -5.12 -8.01
N TYR A 84 1.57 -5.94 -7.35
CA TYR A 84 3.02 -5.88 -7.58
C TYR A 84 3.37 -6.10 -9.06
N SER A 85 2.84 -7.15 -9.70
CA SER A 85 3.04 -7.39 -11.13
C SER A 85 2.28 -6.42 -12.04
N GLY A 86 1.23 -5.76 -11.51
CA GLY A 86 0.28 -4.97 -12.27
C GLY A 86 -0.69 -5.80 -13.13
N ASN A 87 -0.63 -7.14 -13.06
CA ASN A 87 -1.37 -8.06 -13.92
C ASN A 87 -2.24 -9.07 -13.15
N THR A 88 -2.49 -8.81 -11.85
CA THR A 88 -3.32 -9.70 -11.03
C THR A 88 -4.76 -9.60 -11.49
N GLU A 89 -5.32 -10.71 -12.02
CA GLU A 89 -6.62 -10.74 -12.66
C GLU A 89 -7.74 -10.28 -11.74
N GLU A 90 -7.77 -10.78 -10.50
CA GLU A 90 -8.77 -10.44 -9.50
C GLU A 90 -8.72 -8.93 -9.18
N THR A 91 -7.52 -8.38 -9.01
CA THR A 91 -7.35 -6.94 -8.73
C THR A 91 -7.84 -6.09 -9.89
N LEU A 92 -7.54 -6.49 -11.13
CA LEU A 92 -7.98 -5.76 -12.33
C LEU A 92 -9.49 -5.87 -12.54
N ALA A 93 -10.08 -7.04 -12.29
CA ALA A 93 -11.54 -7.24 -12.39
C ALA A 93 -12.30 -6.43 -11.34
N ALA A 94 -11.83 -6.41 -10.08
CA ALA A 94 -12.38 -5.59 -9.02
C ALA A 94 -12.24 -4.09 -9.34
N LEU A 95 -11.07 -3.67 -9.86
CA LEU A 95 -10.81 -2.30 -10.27
C LEU A 95 -11.74 -1.84 -11.38
N ALA A 96 -12.00 -2.68 -12.39
CA ALA A 96 -12.93 -2.36 -13.47
C ALA A 96 -14.35 -2.06 -12.94
N GLN A 97 -14.82 -2.80 -11.94
CA GLN A 97 -16.12 -2.53 -11.31
C GLN A 97 -16.10 -1.21 -10.52
N ALA A 98 -14.98 -0.91 -9.82
CA ALA A 98 -14.83 0.34 -9.08
C ALA A 98 -14.86 1.56 -10.03
N ILE A 99 -14.20 1.46 -11.17
CA ILE A 99 -14.24 2.48 -12.24
C ILE A 99 -15.68 2.68 -12.74
N GLN A 100 -16.40 1.60 -13.04
CA GLN A 100 -17.81 1.68 -13.48
C GLN A 100 -18.71 2.35 -12.46
N LYS A 101 -18.41 2.24 -11.16
CA LYS A 101 -19.12 2.93 -10.07
C LYS A 101 -18.65 4.37 -9.86
N GLY A 102 -17.69 4.85 -10.66
CA GLY A 102 -17.16 6.20 -10.57
C GLY A 102 -16.19 6.44 -9.41
N ALA A 103 -15.65 5.40 -8.79
CA ALA A 103 -14.70 5.52 -7.69
C ALA A 103 -13.42 6.25 -8.13
N GLN A 104 -12.80 6.93 -7.18
CA GLN A 104 -11.56 7.66 -7.39
C GLN A 104 -10.38 6.69 -7.22
N VAL A 105 -9.54 6.55 -8.25
CA VAL A 105 -8.51 5.50 -8.29
C VAL A 105 -7.13 6.06 -7.99
N ARG A 106 -6.36 5.30 -7.20
CA ARG A 106 -4.92 5.41 -6.99
C ARG A 106 -4.29 4.04 -7.21
N ALA A 107 -2.99 3.99 -7.49
CA ALA A 107 -2.32 2.72 -7.77
C ALA A 107 -0.98 2.57 -7.03
N LEU A 108 -0.64 1.31 -6.69
CA LEU A 108 0.66 0.90 -6.18
C LEU A 108 1.09 -0.37 -6.94
N THR A 109 2.15 -0.26 -7.75
CA THR A 109 2.52 -1.34 -8.68
C THR A 109 4.00 -1.23 -9.10
N SER A 110 4.58 -2.31 -9.64
CA SER A 110 5.87 -2.22 -10.34
C SER A 110 5.72 -2.02 -11.87
N GLY A 111 4.50 -1.89 -12.39
CA GLY A 111 4.22 -1.73 -13.82
C GLY A 111 3.01 -2.55 -14.27
N GLY A 112 3.15 -3.26 -15.38
CA GLY A 112 2.10 -4.10 -15.94
C GLY A 112 0.87 -3.31 -16.43
N GLN A 113 -0.24 -3.99 -16.57
CA GLN A 113 -1.50 -3.39 -17.03
C GLN A 113 -1.99 -2.28 -16.08
N LEU A 114 -1.87 -2.48 -14.77
CA LEU A 114 -2.26 -1.46 -13.79
C LEU A 114 -1.45 -0.18 -13.95
N GLY A 115 -0.13 -0.29 -14.19
CA GLY A 115 0.74 0.86 -14.46
C GLY A 115 0.37 1.59 -15.75
N ALA A 116 0.05 0.85 -16.81
CA ALA A 116 -0.42 1.41 -18.08
C ALA A 116 -1.76 2.18 -17.90
N MET A 117 -2.73 1.58 -17.21
CA MET A 117 -4.02 2.22 -16.89
C MET A 117 -3.82 3.49 -16.04
N ALA A 118 -2.94 3.44 -15.04
CA ALA A 118 -2.66 4.61 -14.20
C ALA A 118 -2.08 5.77 -15.02
N SER A 119 -1.21 5.48 -15.97
CA SER A 119 -0.66 6.47 -16.89
C SER A 119 -1.72 7.05 -17.85
N GLU A 120 -2.54 6.19 -18.44
CA GLU A 120 -3.60 6.58 -19.38
C GLU A 120 -4.65 7.49 -18.73
N HIS A 121 -5.04 7.15 -17.50
CA HIS A 121 -6.06 7.90 -16.76
C HIS A 121 -5.50 8.99 -15.84
N ASN A 122 -4.19 9.20 -15.82
CA ASN A 122 -3.50 10.15 -14.93
C ASN A 122 -3.81 9.92 -13.45
N TRP A 123 -3.92 8.67 -13.02
CA TRP A 123 -4.13 8.35 -11.61
C TRP A 123 -2.87 8.59 -10.79
N PRO A 124 -3.00 9.03 -9.53
CA PRO A 124 -1.88 9.03 -8.60
C PRO A 124 -1.32 7.61 -8.45
N VAL A 125 -0.07 7.41 -8.82
CA VAL A 125 0.59 6.10 -8.80
C VAL A 125 1.91 6.17 -8.05
N LEU A 126 2.15 5.16 -7.20
CA LEU A 126 3.46 4.89 -6.61
C LEU A 126 4.04 3.63 -7.27
N THR A 127 5.25 3.79 -7.78
CA THR A 127 5.96 2.70 -8.45
C THR A 127 6.96 2.06 -7.50
N VAL A 128 6.94 0.73 -7.42
CA VAL A 128 7.87 -0.07 -6.62
C VAL A 128 8.83 -0.85 -7.55
N PRO A 129 10.05 -1.18 -7.10
CA PRO A 129 10.97 -1.98 -7.90
C PRO A 129 10.40 -3.35 -8.22
N GLY A 130 10.48 -3.76 -9.50
CA GLY A 130 10.11 -5.09 -9.96
C GLY A 130 11.20 -6.14 -9.75
N GLY A 131 10.94 -7.40 -10.18
CA GLY A 131 11.95 -8.45 -10.23
C GLY A 131 12.09 -9.32 -8.98
N HIS A 132 11.24 -9.13 -7.97
CA HIS A 132 11.25 -9.92 -6.74
C HIS A 132 9.94 -10.72 -6.55
N PRO A 133 9.94 -11.80 -5.76
CA PRO A 133 8.71 -12.50 -5.41
C PRO A 133 7.74 -11.56 -4.65
N PRO A 134 6.47 -11.44 -5.05
CA PRO A 134 5.51 -10.50 -4.44
C PRO A 134 5.39 -10.64 -2.92
N ARG A 135 5.43 -11.87 -2.39
CA ARG A 135 5.35 -12.15 -0.96
C ARG A 135 6.53 -11.62 -0.13
N SER A 136 7.66 -11.28 -0.78
CA SER A 136 8.81 -10.68 -0.11
C SER A 136 8.81 -9.16 -0.15
N GLN A 137 7.79 -8.53 -0.75
CA GLN A 137 7.72 -7.09 -0.97
C GLN A 137 6.77 -6.37 0.01
N PHE A 138 6.55 -6.95 1.18
CA PHE A 138 5.64 -6.40 2.19
C PHE A 138 6.06 -5.00 2.65
N GLY A 139 7.35 -4.75 2.84
CA GLY A 139 7.85 -3.42 3.22
C GLY A 139 7.52 -2.34 2.17
N TRP A 140 7.65 -2.66 0.88
CA TRP A 140 7.25 -1.78 -0.20
C TRP A 140 5.74 -1.53 -0.23
N ALA A 141 4.95 -2.60 -0.05
CA ALA A 141 3.49 -2.49 -0.06
C ALA A 141 2.98 -1.63 1.10
N VAL A 142 3.45 -1.89 2.32
CA VAL A 142 2.99 -1.15 3.50
C VAL A 142 3.43 0.30 3.48
N THR A 143 4.68 0.58 3.10
CA THR A 143 5.20 1.95 3.02
C THR A 143 4.48 2.77 1.94
N GLY A 144 4.27 2.18 0.76
CA GLY A 144 3.53 2.85 -0.32
C GLY A 144 2.07 3.12 0.04
N LEU A 145 1.41 2.16 0.69
CA LEU A 145 0.05 2.37 1.19
C LEU A 145 -0.01 3.45 2.28
N LEU A 146 0.89 3.43 3.25
CA LEU A 146 0.99 4.50 4.28
C LEU A 146 1.19 5.87 3.63
N HIS A 147 2.01 5.97 2.58
CA HIS A 147 2.20 7.22 1.86
C HIS A 147 0.90 7.67 1.15
N HIS A 148 0.16 6.75 0.51
CA HIS A 148 -1.16 7.05 -0.05
C HIS A 148 -2.15 7.52 1.02
N PHE A 149 -2.21 6.84 2.17
CA PHE A 149 -3.11 7.19 3.27
C PHE A 149 -2.76 8.55 3.86
N SER A 150 -1.49 8.84 4.07
CA SER A 150 -1.03 10.16 4.53
C SER A 150 -1.46 11.28 3.56
N ALA A 151 -1.32 11.05 2.24
CA ALA A 151 -1.76 11.99 1.22
C ALA A 151 -3.31 12.11 1.09
N LEU A 152 -4.05 11.22 1.74
CA LEU A 152 -5.52 11.29 1.88
C LEU A 152 -5.95 11.94 3.20
N GLY A 153 -5.01 12.31 4.07
CA GLY A 153 -5.30 12.86 5.39
C GLY A 153 -5.51 11.82 6.49
N HIS A 154 -5.24 10.53 6.21
CA HIS A 154 -5.47 9.41 7.14
C HIS A 154 -4.16 8.84 7.68
N ALA A 155 -3.23 9.67 8.10
CA ALA A 155 -2.04 9.20 8.81
C ALA A 155 -2.41 8.74 10.24
N PRO A 156 -1.65 7.79 10.84
CA PRO A 156 -1.76 7.51 12.27
C PRO A 156 -1.67 8.79 13.09
N ALA A 157 -2.44 8.90 14.18
CA ALA A 157 -2.61 10.14 14.95
C ALA A 157 -1.29 10.77 15.44
N ASP A 158 -0.27 9.95 15.69
CA ASP A 158 1.04 10.36 16.17
C ASP A 158 2.08 10.54 15.06
N ALA A 159 1.71 10.28 13.80
CA ALA A 159 2.63 10.35 12.66
C ALA A 159 2.78 11.80 12.18
N HIS A 160 3.87 12.45 12.55
CA HIS A 160 4.23 13.76 11.99
C HIS A 160 4.78 13.66 10.56
N ASN A 161 5.43 12.54 10.25
CA ASN A 161 5.94 12.22 8.90
C ASN A 161 6.03 10.71 8.76
N VAL A 162 5.04 10.11 8.12
CA VAL A 162 4.90 8.66 7.95
C VAL A 162 6.16 7.99 7.37
N LEU A 163 6.83 8.63 6.42
CA LEU A 163 8.03 8.05 5.80
C LEU A 163 9.23 8.12 6.73
N ALA A 164 9.35 9.18 7.55
CA ALA A 164 10.37 9.27 8.59
C ALA A 164 10.13 8.24 9.71
N ASP A 165 8.87 8.01 10.07
CA ASP A 165 8.50 7.01 11.08
C ASP A 165 8.81 5.58 10.59
N VAL A 166 8.57 5.30 9.29
CA VAL A 166 8.99 4.04 8.67
C VAL A 166 10.51 3.88 8.70
N GLN A 167 11.27 4.95 8.44
CA GLN A 167 12.73 4.92 8.52
C GLN A 167 13.21 4.66 9.96
N THR A 168 12.63 5.33 10.94
CA THR A 168 12.93 5.10 12.36
C THR A 168 12.64 3.66 12.77
N SER A 169 11.53 3.10 12.31
CA SER A 169 11.18 1.70 12.55
C SER A 169 12.18 0.73 11.91
N ALA A 170 12.67 1.04 10.71
CA ALA A 170 13.70 0.24 10.05
C ALA A 170 15.02 0.23 10.83
N ASP A 171 15.43 1.39 11.36
CA ASP A 171 16.64 1.52 12.17
C ASP A 171 16.52 0.76 13.51
N ALA A 172 15.36 0.85 14.16
CA ALA A 172 15.07 0.06 15.37
C ALA A 172 15.10 -1.45 15.11
N LEU A 173 14.55 -1.92 13.99
CA LEU A 173 14.60 -3.32 13.59
C LEU A 173 16.04 -3.79 13.34
N ARG A 174 16.89 -2.98 12.70
CA ARG A 174 18.31 -3.30 12.51
C ARG A 174 19.04 -3.43 13.84
N ALA A 175 18.83 -2.47 14.74
CA ALA A 175 19.48 -2.46 16.06
C ALA A 175 19.11 -3.68 16.93
N ASN A 176 17.88 -4.21 16.75
CA ASN A 176 17.36 -5.34 17.51
C ASN A 176 17.48 -6.69 16.77
N ARG A 177 18.11 -6.71 15.58
CA ARG A 177 18.15 -7.88 14.72
C ARG A 177 18.69 -9.14 15.41
N GLU A 178 19.79 -9.04 16.13
CA GLU A 178 20.42 -10.16 16.82
C GLU A 178 19.49 -10.78 17.88
N ALA A 179 18.79 -9.93 18.62
CA ALA A 179 17.81 -10.37 19.62
C ALA A 179 16.62 -11.09 18.97
N VAL A 180 16.12 -10.59 17.84
CA VAL A 180 15.00 -11.20 17.09
C VAL A 180 15.41 -12.54 16.49
N VAL A 181 16.62 -12.65 15.90
CA VAL A 181 17.14 -13.91 15.34
C VAL A 181 17.32 -14.94 16.45
N ALA A 182 17.87 -14.55 17.59
CA ALA A 182 18.05 -15.47 18.74
C ALA A 182 16.71 -15.99 19.31
N LEU A 183 15.61 -15.24 19.15
CA LEU A 183 14.27 -15.70 19.52
C LEU A 183 13.68 -16.68 18.50
N ALA A 184 14.00 -16.51 17.23
CA ALA A 184 13.50 -17.36 16.14
C ALA A 184 14.22 -18.73 16.05
N ASP A 185 15.40 -18.85 16.63
CA ASP A 185 16.20 -20.09 16.66
C ASP A 185 15.89 -20.99 17.90
N LYS A 186 14.95 -20.59 18.76
CA LYS A 186 14.42 -21.36 19.91
C LYS A 186 13.12 -22.07 19.55
#